data_c23d3be23f58ed1e6ff7c151e7fd6a8d
#
_entry.id   c23d3be23f58ed1e6ff7c151e7fd6a8d
#
_cell.length_a   1.000
_cell.length_b   1.000
_cell.length_c   1.000
_cell.angle_alpha   90.00
_cell.angle_beta   90.00
_cell.angle_gamma   90.00
#
_symmetry.space_group_name_H-M   'P 1'
#
loop_
_entity.id
_entity.type
_entity.pdbx_description
1 polymer ?
#
loop_
_entity_poly.entity_id
_entity_poly.type
_entity_poly.pdbx_seq_one_letter_code
_entity_poly.pdbx_strand_id
1 'polypeptide(L)'
;MTLIRRLRPLLLLMACAALAGASGAWAGEPLRIGSKRFTESYILAEVLAQTVRADDRSAEVEVRQGLGNTAIVHAALKAGSIDVYPEYLGTIEREILGHAATGAPLDQLQAELRPLGLAIGVPLGFNNGYALAMRSSQARELGLSTLSQLKAQAALKLGLSNEFLGRADGWPGLSKRYALPQTPTGLDHGLAYRALADAQIDVTDVYTTDAQIAALDLTVLTDDGHFFPRYDAVLLYRLDLPQRHPRAWAALQTLRGRIDEAAMIRMNAQAEVRRQPFDAIAREFLTKRDSASAAPAPSTTTSGSAPVGPVRSGVWSRLTGPDLGRLTLQHLALVLGAVALATLVGVPLAVALHPWPRWREALLAVCALLQTVPSLAMLALLIWAMNRIGPVPALVALTLYALLPELKKAKAEKGASGKRGG
;
A
#
# COMPACT_ATOMS: atom_id res chain seq x y z
N MET A 1 -36.62 47.74 -33.05
CA MET A 1 -37.16 46.35 -32.88
C MET A 1 -36.59 45.30 -33.86
N THR A 2 -35.72 45.67 -34.78
CA THR A 2 -35.23 44.77 -35.86
C THR A 2 -33.96 43.98 -35.51
N LEU A 3 -33.17 44.40 -34.53
CA LEU A 3 -31.92 43.71 -34.14
C LEU A 3 -32.16 42.44 -33.32
N ILE A 4 -33.18 42.44 -32.46
CA ILE A 4 -33.53 41.30 -31.58
C ILE A 4 -34.10 40.12 -32.40
N ARG A 5 -34.74 40.40 -33.55
CA ARG A 5 -35.29 39.34 -34.42
C ARG A 5 -34.20 38.58 -35.19
N ARG A 6 -33.03 39.17 -35.42
CA ARG A 6 -31.90 38.54 -36.12
C ARG A 6 -30.98 37.75 -35.19
N LEU A 7 -31.00 38.00 -33.89
CA LEU A 7 -30.20 37.27 -32.88
C LEU A 7 -30.87 36.02 -32.37
N ARG A 8 -32.21 35.86 -32.51
CA ARG A 8 -32.93 34.66 -32.07
C ARG A 8 -32.46 33.35 -32.70
N PRO A 9 -32.20 33.23 -34.03
CA PRO A 9 -31.71 31.97 -34.57
C PRO A 9 -30.28 31.64 -34.12
N LEU A 10 -29.44 32.63 -33.86
CA LEU A 10 -28.08 32.43 -33.40
C LEU A 10 -28.05 31.92 -31.92
N LEU A 11 -28.91 32.49 -31.09
CA LEU A 11 -29.08 32.02 -29.68
C LEU A 11 -29.70 30.64 -29.60
N LEU A 12 -30.63 30.28 -30.49
CA LEU A 12 -31.18 28.93 -30.59
C LEU A 12 -30.13 27.93 -31.09
N LEU A 13 -29.27 28.30 -32.05
CA LEU A 13 -28.18 27.45 -32.51
C LEU A 13 -27.11 27.23 -31.41
N MET A 14 -26.76 28.28 -30.64
CA MET A 14 -25.86 28.15 -29.50
C MET A 14 -26.48 27.32 -28.37
N ALA A 15 -27.77 27.43 -28.10
CA ALA A 15 -28.47 26.61 -27.12
C ALA A 15 -28.55 25.14 -27.56
N CYS A 16 -28.82 24.87 -28.85
CA CYS A 16 -28.79 23.51 -29.40
C CYS A 16 -27.38 22.94 -29.43
N ALA A 17 -26.34 23.72 -29.71
CA ALA A 17 -24.93 23.28 -29.62
C ALA A 17 -24.49 23.03 -28.19
N ALA A 18 -24.98 23.80 -27.21
CA ALA A 18 -24.74 23.57 -25.79
C ALA A 18 -25.45 22.30 -25.28
N LEU A 19 -26.67 22.01 -25.79
CA LEU A 19 -27.39 20.77 -25.45
C LEU A 19 -26.81 19.54 -26.19
N ALA A 20 -26.30 19.67 -27.40
CA ALA A 20 -25.62 18.60 -28.12
C ALA A 20 -24.23 18.28 -27.55
N GLY A 21 -23.56 19.28 -26.94
CA GLY A 21 -22.31 19.08 -26.20
C GLY A 21 -22.49 18.41 -24.83
N ALA A 22 -23.71 18.32 -24.30
CA ALA A 22 -24.02 17.68 -23.03
C ALA A 22 -24.24 16.14 -23.12
N SER A 23 -24.22 15.58 -24.34
CA SER A 23 -24.15 14.13 -24.57
C SER A 23 -22.71 13.61 -24.54
N GLY A 24 -21.83 14.24 -23.75
CA GLY A 24 -20.58 13.62 -23.34
C GLY A 24 -20.93 12.28 -22.70
N ALA A 25 -20.55 11.18 -23.35
CA ALA A 25 -20.62 9.86 -22.77
C ALA A 25 -20.16 9.97 -21.32
N TRP A 26 -20.99 9.62 -20.37
CA TRP A 26 -20.60 9.40 -19.00
C TRP A 26 -19.60 8.24 -19.03
N ALA A 27 -18.33 8.54 -19.27
CA ALA A 27 -17.26 7.66 -18.87
C ALA A 27 -17.48 7.48 -17.37
N GLY A 28 -17.94 6.29 -16.97
CA GLY A 28 -18.21 5.99 -15.57
C GLY A 28 -16.95 6.30 -14.78
N GLU A 29 -17.10 6.79 -13.57
CA GLU A 29 -15.95 7.00 -12.68
C GLU A 29 -15.12 5.72 -12.62
N PRO A 30 -13.77 5.76 -12.75
CA PRO A 30 -12.96 4.55 -12.76
C PRO A 30 -13.10 3.78 -11.45
N LEU A 31 -13.16 2.46 -11.51
CA LEU A 31 -13.04 1.61 -10.34
C LEU A 31 -11.61 1.67 -9.83
N ARG A 32 -11.41 2.09 -8.57
CA ARG A 32 -10.09 2.23 -7.95
C ARG A 32 -9.83 1.09 -6.99
N ILE A 33 -8.88 0.24 -7.34
CA ILE A 33 -8.47 -0.92 -6.53
C ILE A 33 -7.16 -0.58 -5.82
N GLY A 34 -7.16 -0.63 -4.48
CA GLY A 34 -5.98 -0.37 -3.67
C GLY A 34 -5.18 -1.62 -3.34
N SER A 35 -3.93 -1.42 -2.87
CA SER A 35 -3.14 -2.47 -2.23
C SER A 35 -2.28 -1.94 -1.10
N LYS A 36 -2.01 -2.81 -0.11
CA LYS A 36 -0.97 -2.59 0.90
C LYS A 36 0.42 -2.74 0.25
N ARG A 37 1.48 -2.33 0.98
CA ARG A 37 2.84 -2.33 0.47
C ARG A 37 3.57 -3.67 0.74
N PHE A 38 3.06 -4.76 0.18
CA PHE A 38 3.73 -6.07 0.17
C PHE A 38 3.24 -6.93 -1.01
N THR A 39 4.04 -7.91 -1.39
CA THR A 39 3.94 -8.69 -2.63
C THR A 39 2.56 -9.27 -2.89
N GLU A 40 2.00 -10.00 -1.92
CA GLU A 40 0.69 -10.64 -2.05
C GLU A 40 -0.42 -9.64 -2.34
N SER A 41 -0.42 -8.50 -1.66
CA SER A 41 -1.42 -7.46 -1.87
C SER A 41 -1.35 -6.84 -3.27
N TYR A 42 -0.15 -6.74 -3.86
CA TYR A 42 0.02 -6.31 -5.25
C TYR A 42 -0.56 -7.30 -6.23
N ILE A 43 -0.25 -8.60 -6.05
CA ILE A 43 -0.78 -9.68 -6.89
C ILE A 43 -2.30 -9.72 -6.83
N LEU A 44 -2.87 -9.68 -5.62
CA LEU A 44 -4.30 -9.71 -5.43
C LEU A 44 -5.00 -8.50 -6.07
N ALA A 45 -4.44 -7.29 -5.95
CA ALA A 45 -4.99 -6.11 -6.60
C ALA A 45 -5.03 -6.27 -8.14
N GLU A 46 -3.99 -6.87 -8.73
CA GLU A 46 -3.97 -7.18 -10.16
C GLU A 46 -4.97 -8.30 -10.53
N VAL A 47 -5.14 -9.33 -9.68
CA VAL A 47 -6.18 -10.35 -9.88
C VAL A 47 -7.57 -9.71 -9.89
N LEU A 48 -7.87 -8.81 -8.94
CA LEU A 48 -9.13 -8.08 -8.91
C LEU A 48 -9.34 -7.26 -10.19
N ALA A 49 -8.33 -6.48 -10.57
CA ALA A 49 -8.41 -5.60 -11.74
C ALA A 49 -8.62 -6.39 -13.05
N GLN A 50 -7.87 -7.48 -13.23
CA GLN A 50 -7.99 -8.30 -14.43
C GLN A 50 -9.28 -9.11 -14.47
N THR A 51 -9.82 -9.53 -13.32
CA THR A 51 -11.13 -10.16 -13.24
C THR A 51 -12.21 -9.21 -13.75
N VAL A 52 -12.19 -7.95 -13.33
CA VAL A 52 -13.15 -6.94 -13.82
C VAL A 52 -12.96 -6.65 -15.30
N ARG A 53 -11.71 -6.48 -15.77
CA ARG A 53 -11.41 -6.22 -17.19
C ARG A 53 -11.74 -7.39 -18.12
N ALA A 54 -11.71 -8.63 -17.60
CA ALA A 54 -12.09 -9.82 -18.37
C ALA A 54 -13.62 -9.90 -18.58
N ASP A 55 -14.41 -9.49 -17.58
CA ASP A 55 -15.88 -9.44 -17.66
C ASP A 55 -16.37 -8.24 -18.50
N ASP A 56 -15.74 -7.06 -18.31
CA ASP A 56 -16.08 -5.85 -19.06
C ASP A 56 -14.79 -5.15 -19.56
N ARG A 57 -14.50 -5.33 -20.85
CA ARG A 57 -13.32 -4.70 -21.50
C ARG A 57 -13.41 -3.17 -21.57
N SER A 58 -14.60 -2.61 -21.41
CA SER A 58 -14.81 -1.16 -21.39
C SER A 58 -14.67 -0.56 -19.99
N ALA A 59 -14.55 -1.39 -18.94
CA ALA A 59 -14.41 -0.93 -17.57
C ALA A 59 -13.08 -0.19 -17.36
N GLU A 60 -13.17 1.06 -16.94
CA GLU A 60 -12.00 1.80 -16.49
C GLU A 60 -11.62 1.34 -15.08
N VAL A 61 -10.47 0.68 -14.95
CA VAL A 61 -9.96 0.16 -13.68
C VAL A 61 -8.58 0.74 -13.41
N GLU A 62 -8.46 1.46 -12.30
CA GLU A 62 -7.20 2.03 -11.81
C GLU A 62 -6.69 1.19 -10.62
N VAL A 63 -5.47 0.63 -10.74
CA VAL A 63 -4.80 -0.05 -9.64
C VAL A 63 -3.87 0.92 -8.91
N ARG A 64 -4.13 1.17 -7.64
CA ARG A 64 -3.31 2.02 -6.75
C ARG A 64 -2.45 1.14 -5.85
N GLN A 65 -1.31 0.75 -6.40
CA GLN A 65 -0.37 -0.13 -5.72
C GLN A 65 0.38 0.57 -4.59
N GLY A 66 0.64 -0.19 -3.50
CA GLY A 66 1.63 0.16 -2.50
C GLY A 66 1.32 1.41 -1.68
N LEU A 67 0.05 1.68 -1.41
CA LEU A 67 -0.37 2.86 -0.66
C LEU A 67 0.26 2.95 0.74
N GLY A 68 0.56 1.82 1.37
CA GLY A 68 1.19 1.78 2.68
C GLY A 68 0.73 0.60 3.52
N ASN A 69 0.73 0.78 4.84
CA ASN A 69 0.20 -0.17 5.82
C ASN A 69 -1.33 -0.13 5.90
N THR A 70 -1.92 -0.98 6.75
CA THR A 70 -3.36 -1.07 6.98
C THR A 70 -4.01 0.29 7.26
N ALA A 71 -3.44 1.12 8.13
CA ALA A 71 -4.02 2.40 8.50
C ALA A 71 -4.15 3.36 7.29
N ILE A 72 -3.14 3.40 6.42
CA ILE A 72 -3.12 4.27 5.23
C ILE A 72 -4.13 3.79 4.20
N VAL A 73 -4.17 2.48 3.91
CA VAL A 73 -5.09 1.93 2.90
C VAL A 73 -6.54 2.02 3.37
N HIS A 74 -6.81 1.74 4.67
CA HIS A 74 -8.11 1.94 5.27
C HIS A 74 -8.57 3.41 5.20
N ALA A 75 -7.69 4.38 5.50
CA ALA A 75 -7.99 5.80 5.36
C ALA A 75 -8.31 6.17 3.89
N ALA A 76 -7.56 5.61 2.92
CA ALA A 76 -7.82 5.81 1.50
C ALA A 76 -9.19 5.27 1.07
N LEU A 77 -9.60 4.10 1.59
CA LEU A 77 -10.92 3.52 1.34
C LEU A 77 -12.04 4.40 1.91
N LYS A 78 -11.92 4.84 3.16
CA LYS A 78 -12.90 5.75 3.80
C LYS A 78 -13.03 7.08 3.06
N ALA A 79 -11.91 7.64 2.60
CA ALA A 79 -11.88 8.89 1.83
C ALA A 79 -12.38 8.75 0.39
N GLY A 80 -12.71 7.54 -0.09
CA GLY A 80 -13.11 7.30 -1.47
C GLY A 80 -11.96 7.45 -2.47
N SER A 81 -10.71 7.47 -2.00
CA SER A 81 -9.54 7.42 -2.88
C SER A 81 -9.36 6.07 -3.54
N ILE A 82 -9.85 5.01 -2.94
CA ILE A 82 -10.02 3.67 -3.51
C ILE A 82 -11.43 3.17 -3.19
N ASP A 83 -11.91 2.18 -3.94
CA ASP A 83 -13.25 1.63 -3.80
C ASP A 83 -13.25 0.24 -3.14
N VAL A 84 -12.16 -0.51 -3.32
CA VAL A 84 -11.96 -1.87 -2.79
C VAL A 84 -10.48 -2.20 -2.68
N TYR A 85 -10.11 -3.05 -1.73
CA TYR A 85 -8.79 -3.67 -1.65
C TYR A 85 -8.86 -5.03 -0.95
N PRO A 86 -7.87 -5.94 -1.19
CA PRO A 86 -7.77 -7.19 -0.46
C PRO A 86 -7.29 -6.95 0.98
N GLU A 87 -8.02 -7.47 1.95
CA GLU A 87 -7.73 -7.38 3.38
C GLU A 87 -7.93 -8.74 4.05
N TYR A 88 -7.64 -8.86 5.34
CA TYR A 88 -7.73 -10.09 6.10
C TYR A 88 -8.64 -9.92 7.31
N LEU A 89 -9.48 -10.94 7.62
CA LEU A 89 -10.47 -10.83 8.71
C LEU A 89 -9.83 -10.45 10.05
N GLY A 90 -8.74 -11.10 10.43
CA GLY A 90 -8.05 -10.76 11.68
C GLY A 90 -7.52 -9.33 11.73
N THR A 91 -7.08 -8.79 10.58
CA THR A 91 -6.66 -7.37 10.48
C THR A 91 -7.86 -6.42 10.60
N ILE A 92 -8.99 -6.76 9.98
CA ILE A 92 -10.23 -5.97 10.12
C ILE A 92 -10.64 -5.92 11.58
N GLU A 93 -10.64 -7.06 12.25
CA GLU A 93 -11.05 -7.19 13.64
C GLU A 93 -10.11 -6.43 14.59
N ARG A 94 -8.80 -6.62 14.47
CA ARG A 94 -7.80 -6.10 15.41
C ARG A 94 -7.39 -4.66 15.15
N GLU A 95 -7.13 -4.31 13.88
CA GLU A 95 -6.54 -3.02 13.52
C GLU A 95 -7.59 -1.98 13.08
N ILE A 96 -8.70 -2.43 12.47
CA ILE A 96 -9.73 -1.51 11.97
C ILE A 96 -10.82 -1.30 13.01
N LEU A 97 -11.32 -2.38 13.63
CA LEU A 97 -12.39 -2.33 14.63
C LEU A 97 -11.86 -2.24 16.07
N GLY A 98 -10.59 -2.57 16.30
CA GLY A 98 -9.94 -2.42 17.60
C GLY A 98 -10.38 -3.45 18.65
N HIS A 99 -10.84 -4.64 18.23
CA HIS A 99 -11.26 -5.68 19.16
C HIS A 99 -10.09 -6.19 20.00
N ALA A 100 -10.33 -6.36 21.31
CA ALA A 100 -9.35 -6.94 22.23
C ALA A 100 -9.24 -8.46 22.09
N ALA A 101 -10.34 -9.14 21.73
CA ALA A 101 -10.41 -10.56 21.40
C ALA A 101 -10.65 -10.76 19.90
N THR A 102 -10.38 -11.96 19.41
CA THR A 102 -10.53 -12.33 18.00
C THR A 102 -11.57 -13.44 17.84
N GLY A 103 -12.08 -13.63 16.63
CA GLY A 103 -13.04 -14.67 16.30
C GLY A 103 -14.50 -14.19 16.33
N ALA A 104 -14.73 -12.88 16.22
CA ALA A 104 -16.08 -12.35 16.07
C ALA A 104 -16.75 -12.91 14.80
N PRO A 105 -18.05 -13.24 14.87
CA PRO A 105 -18.81 -13.69 13.70
C PRO A 105 -18.79 -12.66 12.57
N LEU A 106 -18.81 -13.12 11.32
CA LEU A 106 -18.71 -12.24 10.14
C LEU A 106 -19.86 -11.22 10.08
N ASP A 107 -21.06 -11.59 10.49
CA ASP A 107 -22.22 -10.71 10.55
C ASP A 107 -22.05 -9.58 11.57
N GLN A 108 -21.40 -9.85 12.70
CA GLN A 108 -21.02 -8.81 13.66
C GLN A 108 -20.02 -7.83 13.06
N LEU A 109 -18.93 -8.32 12.45
CA LEU A 109 -17.93 -7.46 11.79
C LEU A 109 -18.57 -6.60 10.69
N GLN A 110 -19.50 -7.18 9.91
CA GLN A 110 -20.27 -6.46 8.92
C GLN A 110 -21.14 -5.35 9.53
N ALA A 111 -21.80 -5.62 10.66
CA ALA A 111 -22.63 -4.63 11.34
C ALA A 111 -21.80 -3.45 11.86
N GLU A 112 -20.60 -3.71 12.36
CA GLU A 112 -19.68 -2.68 12.89
C GLU A 112 -18.99 -1.85 11.78
N LEU A 113 -18.78 -2.42 10.58
CA LEU A 113 -18.21 -1.71 9.44
C LEU A 113 -19.22 -0.79 8.73
N ARG A 114 -20.53 -1.12 8.76
CA ARG A 114 -21.58 -0.34 8.09
C ARG A 114 -21.60 1.14 8.47
N PRO A 115 -21.52 1.53 9.76
CA PRO A 115 -21.46 2.94 10.14
C PRO A 115 -20.24 3.68 9.60
N LEU A 116 -19.17 2.94 9.26
CA LEU A 116 -17.96 3.49 8.64
C LEU A 116 -18.09 3.63 7.11
N GLY A 117 -19.24 3.25 6.54
CA GLY A 117 -19.46 3.23 5.09
C GLY A 117 -18.74 2.09 4.38
N LEU A 118 -18.38 1.02 5.09
CA LEU A 118 -17.57 -0.10 4.61
C LEU A 118 -18.31 -1.43 4.78
N ALA A 119 -17.85 -2.45 4.03
CA ALA A 119 -18.32 -3.82 4.17
C ALA A 119 -17.26 -4.84 3.75
N ILE A 120 -17.43 -6.06 4.26
CA ILE A 120 -16.61 -7.22 3.87
C ILE A 120 -17.30 -7.91 2.69
N GLY A 121 -16.56 -8.13 1.62
CA GLY A 121 -16.99 -8.86 0.44
C GLY A 121 -16.74 -10.37 0.54
N VAL A 122 -16.48 -10.99 -0.61
CA VAL A 122 -16.27 -12.43 -0.68
C VAL A 122 -14.95 -12.86 -0.03
N PRO A 123 -14.90 -13.99 0.67
CA PRO A 123 -13.67 -14.66 1.03
C PRO A 123 -12.99 -15.17 -0.25
N LEU A 124 -11.67 -14.94 -0.35
CA LEU A 124 -10.89 -15.34 -1.52
C LEU A 124 -10.57 -16.83 -1.53
N GLY A 125 -10.43 -17.47 -0.35
CA GLY A 125 -10.30 -18.91 -0.22
C GLY A 125 -9.01 -19.39 0.47
N PHE A 126 -8.21 -18.50 1.03
CA PHE A 126 -6.99 -18.83 1.76
C PHE A 126 -6.87 -18.00 3.03
N ASN A 127 -6.05 -18.50 3.96
CA ASN A 127 -5.64 -17.78 5.17
C ASN A 127 -4.17 -17.36 5.02
N ASN A 128 -3.84 -16.14 5.44
CA ASN A 128 -2.47 -15.65 5.50
C ASN A 128 -2.20 -15.04 6.87
N GLY A 129 -1.86 -15.89 7.82
CA GLY A 129 -1.58 -15.52 9.22
C GLY A 129 -0.17 -15.02 9.44
N TYR A 130 0.02 -14.31 10.56
CA TYR A 130 1.35 -14.07 11.11
C TYR A 130 1.91 -15.33 11.75
N ALA A 131 3.21 -15.51 11.64
CA ALA A 131 3.97 -16.51 12.39
C ALA A 131 5.38 -15.98 12.67
N LEU A 132 6.13 -16.65 13.56
CA LEU A 132 7.56 -16.46 13.67
C LEU A 132 8.29 -17.64 13.01
N ALA A 133 9.37 -17.32 12.31
CA ALA A 133 10.20 -18.32 11.65
C ALA A 133 11.68 -18.10 11.94
N MET A 134 12.44 -19.19 11.86
CA MET A 134 13.89 -19.22 12.01
C MET A 134 14.51 -20.20 11.01
N ARG A 135 15.84 -20.16 10.85
CA ARG A 135 16.53 -21.14 9.99
C ARG A 135 16.30 -22.57 10.51
N SER A 136 15.95 -23.50 9.61
CA SER A 136 15.65 -24.90 9.99
C SER A 136 16.84 -25.61 10.63
N SER A 137 18.07 -25.28 10.22
CA SER A 137 19.29 -25.82 10.87
C SER A 137 19.37 -25.41 12.34
N GLN A 138 19.14 -24.12 12.63
CA GLN A 138 19.19 -23.61 14.00
C GLN A 138 17.99 -24.09 14.86
N ALA A 139 16.80 -24.19 14.25
CA ALA A 139 15.63 -24.76 14.94
C ALA A 139 15.90 -26.20 15.42
N ARG A 140 16.50 -27.03 14.57
CA ARG A 140 16.87 -28.40 14.91
C ARG A 140 17.97 -28.45 15.99
N GLU A 141 19.00 -27.61 15.87
CA GLU A 141 20.08 -27.52 16.83
C GLU A 141 19.59 -27.16 18.24
N LEU A 142 18.67 -26.22 18.32
CA LEU A 142 18.09 -25.74 19.59
C LEU A 142 16.86 -26.53 20.05
N GLY A 143 16.36 -27.46 19.24
CA GLY A 143 15.14 -28.24 19.52
C GLY A 143 13.88 -27.40 19.58
N LEU A 144 13.83 -26.31 18.80
CA LEU A 144 12.71 -25.34 18.78
C LEU A 144 11.70 -25.68 17.69
N SER A 145 10.43 -25.75 18.07
CA SER A 145 9.30 -25.96 17.15
C SER A 145 8.06 -25.13 17.48
N THR A 146 8.00 -24.53 18.69
CA THR A 146 6.83 -23.76 19.15
C THR A 146 7.24 -22.39 19.69
N LEU A 147 6.28 -21.45 19.70
CA LEU A 147 6.48 -20.10 20.21
C LEU A 147 6.78 -20.08 21.72
N SER A 148 6.14 -20.96 22.51
CA SER A 148 6.37 -21.01 23.94
C SER A 148 7.81 -21.36 24.32
N GLN A 149 8.52 -22.12 23.48
CA GLN A 149 9.92 -22.51 23.72
C GLN A 149 10.90 -21.32 23.59
N LEU A 150 10.52 -20.23 22.86
CA LEU A 150 11.35 -19.04 22.76
C LEU A 150 11.60 -18.36 24.11
N LYS A 151 10.71 -18.55 25.09
CA LYS A 151 10.89 -17.99 26.44
C LYS A 151 12.21 -18.38 27.08
N ALA A 152 12.67 -19.60 26.84
CA ALA A 152 13.94 -20.11 27.38
C ALA A 152 15.18 -19.66 26.61
N GLN A 153 15.00 -18.95 25.50
CA GLN A 153 16.05 -18.59 24.53
C GLN A 153 16.29 -17.07 24.50
N ALA A 154 16.56 -16.46 25.65
CA ALA A 154 16.71 -15.01 25.79
C ALA A 154 17.82 -14.38 24.89
N ALA A 155 18.82 -15.19 24.51
CA ALA A 155 19.96 -14.77 23.71
C ALA A 155 19.65 -14.65 22.19
N LEU A 156 18.52 -15.20 21.72
CA LEU A 156 18.15 -15.13 20.30
C LEU A 156 17.88 -13.69 19.89
N LYS A 157 18.45 -13.29 18.75
CA LYS A 157 18.27 -11.98 18.14
C LYS A 157 17.01 -12.00 17.26
N LEU A 158 16.01 -11.26 17.67
CA LEU A 158 14.79 -11.09 16.89
C LEU A 158 14.89 -9.85 16.02
N GLY A 159 14.69 -10.01 14.71
CA GLY A 159 14.51 -8.90 13.76
C GLY A 159 13.10 -8.98 13.18
N LEU A 160 12.23 -8.07 13.60
CA LEU A 160 10.81 -8.11 13.24
C LEU A 160 10.44 -6.96 12.34
N SER A 161 9.42 -7.15 11.50
CA SER A 161 8.92 -6.09 10.64
C SER A 161 8.39 -4.92 11.47
N ASN A 162 8.60 -3.68 10.96
CA ASN A 162 8.11 -2.48 11.64
C ASN A 162 6.59 -2.49 11.81
N GLU A 163 5.86 -3.14 10.91
CA GLU A 163 4.41 -3.31 11.03
C GLU A 163 4.09 -4.23 12.20
N PHE A 164 4.71 -5.40 12.30
CA PHE A 164 4.49 -6.37 13.38
C PHE A 164 4.85 -5.81 14.77
N LEU A 165 5.88 -4.97 14.85
CA LEU A 165 6.25 -4.28 16.08
C LEU A 165 5.22 -3.29 16.58
N GLY A 166 4.48 -2.66 15.68
CA GLY A 166 3.49 -1.61 15.99
C GLY A 166 2.06 -2.09 16.19
N ARG A 167 1.75 -3.35 15.85
CA ARG A 167 0.38 -3.88 15.87
C ARG A 167 -0.02 -4.46 17.22
N ALA A 168 -1.30 -4.34 17.57
CA ALA A 168 -1.86 -4.95 18.78
C ALA A 168 -1.81 -6.49 18.75
N ASP A 169 -1.99 -7.08 17.56
CA ASP A 169 -1.86 -8.52 17.27
C ASP A 169 -0.44 -8.93 16.82
N GLY A 170 0.53 -8.04 17.01
CA GLY A 170 1.95 -8.26 16.75
C GLY A 170 2.76 -8.49 18.01
N TRP A 171 4.01 -7.97 17.98
CA TRP A 171 4.98 -8.23 19.06
C TRP A 171 4.53 -7.85 20.48
N PRO A 172 3.89 -6.68 20.73
CA PRO A 172 3.48 -6.33 22.08
C PRO A 172 2.50 -7.32 22.71
N GLY A 173 1.55 -7.83 21.94
CA GLY A 173 0.62 -8.86 22.38
C GLY A 173 1.28 -10.23 22.52
N LEU A 174 2.08 -10.64 21.52
CA LEU A 174 2.78 -11.91 21.45
C LEU A 174 3.75 -12.06 22.61
N SER A 175 4.62 -11.07 22.83
CA SER A 175 5.61 -11.09 23.91
C SER A 175 4.96 -11.20 25.29
N LYS A 176 3.86 -10.51 25.51
CA LYS A 176 3.07 -10.62 26.74
C LYS A 176 2.43 -12.00 26.91
N ARG A 177 1.83 -12.54 25.83
CA ARG A 177 1.16 -13.86 25.84
C ARG A 177 2.10 -14.99 26.19
N TYR A 178 3.29 -15.00 25.60
CA TYR A 178 4.29 -16.04 25.75
C TYR A 178 5.38 -15.72 26.80
N ALA A 179 5.30 -14.55 27.44
CA ALA A 179 6.31 -14.04 28.37
C ALA A 179 7.73 -14.06 27.77
N LEU A 180 7.87 -13.56 26.53
CA LEU A 180 9.12 -13.55 25.77
C LEU A 180 10.05 -12.44 26.29
N PRO A 181 11.31 -12.76 26.66
CA PRO A 181 12.23 -11.78 27.24
C PRO A 181 12.99 -10.94 26.20
N GLN A 182 12.92 -11.32 24.91
CA GLN A 182 13.70 -10.69 23.85
C GLN A 182 13.23 -9.27 23.55
N THR A 183 14.19 -8.43 23.13
CA THR A 183 13.92 -7.08 22.60
C THR A 183 14.24 -7.07 21.10
N PRO A 184 13.24 -7.09 20.21
CA PRO A 184 13.47 -7.18 18.77
C PRO A 184 13.98 -5.87 18.18
N THR A 185 14.73 -5.97 17.07
CA THR A 185 15.12 -4.87 16.21
C THR A 185 14.09 -4.73 15.09
N GLY A 186 13.64 -3.48 14.79
CA GLY A 186 12.73 -3.21 13.67
C GLY A 186 13.46 -3.25 12.33
N LEU A 187 12.88 -3.98 11.37
CA LEU A 187 13.38 -4.13 10.00
C LEU A 187 12.26 -3.92 8.99
N ASP A 188 12.63 -3.67 7.75
CA ASP A 188 11.70 -3.86 6.63
C ASP A 188 11.49 -5.36 6.42
N HIS A 189 10.22 -5.79 6.17
CA HIS A 189 9.87 -7.20 6.06
C HIS A 189 10.75 -7.96 5.03
N GLY A 190 10.97 -7.36 3.85
CA GLY A 190 11.82 -7.97 2.82
C GLY A 190 13.31 -8.01 3.18
N LEU A 191 13.79 -7.10 4.04
CA LEU A 191 15.16 -7.10 4.54
C LEU A 191 15.35 -8.11 5.67
N ALA A 192 14.32 -8.40 6.47
CA ALA A 192 14.38 -9.35 7.56
C ALA A 192 14.74 -10.77 7.08
N TYR A 193 14.19 -11.23 5.94
CA TYR A 193 14.57 -12.50 5.33
C TYR A 193 16.05 -12.58 4.98
N ARG A 194 16.62 -11.49 4.47
CA ARG A 194 18.05 -11.44 4.15
C ARG A 194 18.91 -11.46 5.39
N ALA A 195 18.54 -10.67 6.41
CA ALA A 195 19.22 -10.66 7.70
C ALA A 195 19.17 -12.04 8.38
N LEU A 196 18.05 -12.77 8.24
CA LEU A 196 17.90 -14.15 8.73
C LEU A 196 18.81 -15.12 7.97
N ALA A 197 18.86 -15.05 6.63
CA ALA A 197 19.73 -15.88 5.81
C ALA A 197 21.22 -15.64 6.09
N ASP A 198 21.61 -14.38 6.32
CA ASP A 198 22.98 -13.96 6.63
C ASP A 198 23.35 -14.14 8.12
N ALA A 199 22.48 -14.81 8.93
CA ALA A 199 22.65 -15.06 10.36
C ALA A 199 22.88 -13.80 11.22
N GLN A 200 22.42 -12.63 10.76
CA GLN A 200 22.46 -11.37 11.51
C GLN A 200 21.37 -11.34 12.59
N ILE A 201 20.25 -12.03 12.32
CA ILE A 201 19.16 -12.31 13.26
C ILE A 201 18.87 -13.82 13.29
N ASP A 202 18.15 -14.26 14.32
CA ASP A 202 17.82 -15.67 14.52
C ASP A 202 16.37 -15.97 14.23
N VAL A 203 15.45 -15.03 14.49
CA VAL A 203 14.01 -15.16 14.32
C VAL A 203 13.45 -13.92 13.66
N THR A 204 12.48 -14.12 12.77
CA THR A 204 11.71 -13.03 12.15
C THR A 204 10.22 -13.36 12.08
N ASP A 205 9.37 -12.35 11.97
CA ASP A 205 7.96 -12.54 11.59
C ASP A 205 7.83 -12.84 10.11
N VAL A 206 6.91 -13.73 9.78
CA VAL A 206 6.60 -14.15 8.41
C VAL A 206 5.09 -14.16 8.23
N TYR A 207 4.65 -14.07 6.98
CA TYR A 207 3.30 -14.44 6.59
C TYR A 207 3.27 -15.90 6.16
N THR A 208 2.24 -16.66 6.55
CA THR A 208 2.20 -18.11 6.29
C THR A 208 2.19 -18.48 4.80
N THR A 209 1.87 -17.53 3.93
CA THR A 209 1.93 -17.67 2.47
C THR A 209 3.23 -17.17 1.83
N ASP A 210 4.21 -16.73 2.62
CA ASP A 210 5.47 -16.21 2.09
C ASP A 210 6.30 -17.30 1.42
N ALA A 211 6.65 -17.09 0.16
CA ALA A 211 7.46 -18.02 -0.63
C ALA A 211 8.89 -18.18 -0.09
N GLN A 212 9.39 -17.19 0.64
CA GLN A 212 10.72 -17.21 1.25
C GLN A 212 10.88 -18.28 2.31
N ILE A 213 9.79 -18.75 2.93
CA ILE A 213 9.81 -19.83 3.91
C ILE A 213 10.45 -21.09 3.30
N ALA A 214 9.97 -21.53 2.15
CA ALA A 214 10.52 -22.68 1.46
C ALA A 214 11.85 -22.36 0.78
N ALA A 215 12.02 -21.17 0.20
CA ALA A 215 13.23 -20.78 -0.54
C ALA A 215 14.49 -20.69 0.35
N LEU A 216 14.31 -20.34 1.64
CA LEU A 216 15.40 -20.19 2.61
C LEU A 216 15.47 -21.32 3.64
N ASP A 217 14.73 -22.41 3.45
CA ASP A 217 14.64 -23.54 4.40
C ASP A 217 14.38 -23.05 5.83
N LEU A 218 13.24 -22.36 6.01
CA LEU A 218 12.83 -21.85 7.31
C LEU A 218 11.86 -22.79 8.03
N THR A 219 12.00 -22.90 9.34
CA THR A 219 11.01 -23.52 10.21
C THR A 219 10.11 -22.45 10.78
N VAL A 220 8.81 -22.57 10.50
CA VAL A 220 7.75 -21.77 11.13
C VAL A 220 7.46 -22.36 12.50
N LEU A 221 7.55 -21.53 13.54
CA LEU A 221 7.26 -21.94 14.92
C LEU A 221 5.75 -22.01 15.13
N THR A 222 5.30 -23.14 15.68
CA THR A 222 3.87 -23.37 15.96
C THR A 222 3.37 -22.44 17.06
N ASP A 223 2.26 -21.78 16.82
CA ASP A 223 1.52 -20.96 17.80
C ASP A 223 0.73 -21.88 18.76
N ASP A 224 1.41 -22.52 19.71
CA ASP A 224 0.87 -23.48 20.67
C ASP A 224 -0.03 -22.83 21.75
N GLY A 225 0.01 -21.51 21.88
CA GLY A 225 -0.87 -20.72 22.75
C GLY A 225 -2.05 -20.08 22.04
N HIS A 226 -2.23 -20.33 20.74
CA HIS A 226 -3.32 -19.78 19.92
C HIS A 226 -3.48 -18.25 20.07
N PHE A 227 -2.38 -17.54 19.90
CA PHE A 227 -2.37 -16.07 19.99
C PHE A 227 -2.89 -15.41 18.72
N PHE A 228 -2.48 -15.91 17.55
CA PHE A 228 -2.84 -15.31 16.29
C PHE A 228 -4.29 -15.64 15.89
N PRO A 229 -5.08 -14.65 15.47
CA PRO A 229 -6.39 -14.89 14.88
C PRO A 229 -6.29 -15.54 13.51
N ARG A 230 -7.44 -15.93 12.95
CA ARG A 230 -7.51 -16.30 11.53
C ARG A 230 -7.45 -15.04 10.67
N TYR A 231 -6.63 -15.10 9.64
CA TYR A 231 -6.46 -14.04 8.64
C TYR A 231 -6.98 -14.52 7.28
N ASP A 232 -8.25 -14.96 7.23
CA ASP A 232 -8.87 -15.33 5.95
C ASP A 232 -8.93 -14.10 5.05
N ALA A 233 -8.41 -14.25 3.82
CA ALA A 233 -8.35 -13.16 2.85
C ALA A 233 -9.75 -12.84 2.31
N VAL A 234 -10.12 -11.56 2.34
CA VAL A 234 -11.42 -11.03 1.93
C VAL A 234 -11.26 -9.75 1.12
N LEU A 235 -12.34 -9.28 0.50
CA LEU A 235 -12.41 -7.93 -0.04
C LEU A 235 -12.94 -6.99 1.03
N LEU A 236 -12.25 -5.89 1.31
CA LEU A 236 -12.81 -4.77 2.07
C LEU A 236 -13.17 -3.66 1.09
N TYR A 237 -14.44 -3.20 1.10
CA TYR A 237 -14.95 -2.31 0.07
C TYR A 237 -15.89 -1.25 0.63
N ARG A 238 -16.11 -0.17 -0.12
CA ARG A 238 -17.08 0.88 0.17
C ARG A 238 -18.49 0.37 -0.08
N LEU A 239 -19.42 0.65 0.82
CA LEU A 239 -20.83 0.22 0.71
C LEU A 239 -21.53 0.68 -0.59
N ASP A 240 -21.09 1.79 -1.18
CA ASP A 240 -21.65 2.33 -2.42
C ASP A 240 -21.11 1.65 -3.70
N LEU A 241 -20.06 0.80 -3.58
CA LEU A 241 -19.42 0.13 -4.71
C LEU A 241 -20.40 -0.71 -5.55
N PRO A 242 -21.29 -1.55 -4.99
CA PRO A 242 -22.21 -2.36 -5.79
C PRO A 242 -23.18 -1.51 -6.63
N GLN A 243 -23.55 -0.32 -6.16
CA GLN A 243 -24.44 0.60 -6.87
C GLN A 243 -23.70 1.41 -7.94
N ARG A 244 -22.48 1.86 -7.64
CA ARG A 244 -21.66 2.68 -8.58
C ARG A 244 -21.08 1.81 -9.71
N HIS A 245 -20.69 0.59 -9.41
CA HIS A 245 -20.02 -0.33 -10.34
C HIS A 245 -20.65 -1.73 -10.31
N PRO A 246 -21.93 -1.91 -10.68
CA PRO A 246 -22.64 -3.17 -10.49
C PRO A 246 -22.03 -4.36 -11.25
N ARG A 247 -21.54 -4.15 -12.49
CA ARG A 247 -20.86 -5.19 -13.26
C ARG A 247 -19.54 -5.59 -12.65
N ALA A 248 -18.71 -4.62 -12.31
CA ALA A 248 -17.44 -4.87 -11.64
C ALA A 248 -17.63 -5.62 -10.31
N TRP A 249 -18.65 -5.22 -9.53
CA TRP A 249 -18.98 -5.91 -8.29
C TRP A 249 -19.39 -7.37 -8.55
N ALA A 250 -20.22 -7.63 -9.55
CA ALA A 250 -20.60 -9.00 -9.93
C ALA A 250 -19.38 -9.82 -10.34
N ALA A 251 -18.47 -9.26 -11.14
CA ALA A 251 -17.21 -9.91 -11.52
C ALA A 251 -16.35 -10.24 -10.29
N LEU A 252 -16.20 -9.31 -9.34
CA LEU A 252 -15.43 -9.55 -8.11
C LEU A 252 -16.03 -10.66 -7.24
N GLN A 253 -17.38 -10.84 -7.24
CA GLN A 253 -18.04 -11.93 -6.51
C GLN A 253 -17.63 -13.32 -7.03
N THR A 254 -17.20 -13.45 -8.29
CA THR A 254 -16.75 -14.72 -8.88
C THR A 254 -15.45 -15.22 -8.26
N LEU A 255 -14.71 -14.38 -7.54
CA LEU A 255 -13.47 -14.73 -6.85
C LEU A 255 -13.68 -15.49 -5.55
N ARG A 256 -14.93 -15.68 -5.10
CA ARG A 256 -15.25 -16.43 -3.88
C ARG A 256 -14.62 -17.83 -3.90
N GLY A 257 -13.73 -18.10 -2.92
CA GLY A 257 -13.04 -19.38 -2.76
C GLY A 257 -12.15 -19.78 -3.94
N ARG A 258 -11.79 -18.82 -4.80
CA ARG A 258 -11.07 -19.10 -6.06
C ARG A 258 -9.55 -19.22 -5.88
N ILE A 259 -8.99 -18.70 -4.81
CA ILE A 259 -7.55 -18.70 -4.51
C ILE A 259 -7.32 -19.58 -3.30
N ASP A 260 -6.78 -20.78 -3.49
CA ASP A 260 -6.34 -21.60 -2.36
C ASP A 260 -4.94 -21.17 -1.88
N GLU A 261 -4.55 -21.59 -0.67
CA GLU A 261 -3.26 -21.25 -0.06
C GLU A 261 -2.07 -21.66 -0.95
N ALA A 262 -2.13 -22.86 -1.56
CA ALA A 262 -1.07 -23.32 -2.45
C ALA A 262 -0.94 -22.47 -3.71
N ALA A 263 -2.07 -21.98 -4.27
CA ALA A 263 -2.04 -21.04 -5.40
C ALA A 263 -1.42 -19.70 -4.99
N MET A 264 -1.74 -19.20 -3.77
CA MET A 264 -1.17 -17.94 -3.29
C MET A 264 0.34 -18.04 -3.05
N ILE A 265 0.80 -19.12 -2.40
CA ILE A 265 2.24 -19.40 -2.23
C ILE A 265 2.95 -19.47 -3.60
N ARG A 266 2.35 -20.13 -4.60
CA ARG A 266 2.93 -20.18 -5.94
C ARG A 266 3.03 -18.80 -6.59
N MET A 267 1.99 -17.97 -6.47
CA MET A 267 1.98 -16.60 -7.00
C MET A 267 3.02 -15.72 -6.30
N ASN A 268 3.15 -15.84 -4.97
CA ASN A 268 4.19 -15.15 -4.22
C ASN A 268 5.59 -15.59 -4.66
N ALA A 269 5.80 -16.90 -4.89
CA ALA A 269 7.08 -17.43 -5.40
C ALA A 269 7.42 -16.93 -6.81
N GLN A 270 6.42 -16.77 -7.68
CA GLN A 270 6.62 -16.18 -9.02
C GLN A 270 7.11 -14.74 -8.91
N ALA A 271 6.55 -13.95 -8.00
CA ALA A 271 6.96 -12.57 -7.79
C ALA A 271 8.32 -12.44 -7.10
N GLU A 272 8.49 -13.11 -5.96
CA GLU A 272 9.62 -12.89 -5.05
C GLU A 272 10.88 -13.63 -5.48
N VAL A 273 10.72 -14.87 -5.95
CA VAL A 273 11.83 -15.72 -6.36
C VAL A 273 12.12 -15.56 -7.84
N ARG A 274 11.10 -15.65 -8.71
CA ARG A 274 11.26 -15.57 -10.17
C ARG A 274 11.18 -14.15 -10.73
N ARG A 275 10.81 -13.15 -9.89
CA ARG A 275 10.72 -11.71 -10.24
C ARG A 275 9.81 -11.43 -11.44
N GLN A 276 8.73 -12.19 -11.55
CA GLN A 276 7.72 -11.94 -12.56
C GLN A 276 6.88 -10.71 -12.19
N PRO A 277 6.43 -9.91 -13.17
CA PRO A 277 5.52 -8.78 -12.94
C PRO A 277 4.17 -9.25 -12.37
N PHE A 278 3.58 -8.50 -11.47
CA PHE A 278 2.34 -8.87 -10.78
C PHE A 278 1.16 -9.05 -11.73
N ASP A 279 1.07 -8.20 -12.77
CA ASP A 279 0.05 -8.31 -13.81
C ASP A 279 0.18 -9.59 -14.64
N ALA A 280 1.41 -10.05 -14.92
CA ALA A 280 1.66 -11.31 -15.62
C ALA A 280 1.27 -12.52 -14.76
N ILE A 281 1.58 -12.49 -13.46
CA ILE A 281 1.21 -13.51 -12.48
C ILE A 281 -0.32 -13.63 -12.38
N ALA A 282 -1.01 -12.51 -12.22
CA ALA A 282 -2.46 -12.47 -12.16
C ALA A 282 -3.11 -13.03 -13.44
N ARG A 283 -2.58 -12.65 -14.61
CA ARG A 283 -3.06 -13.14 -15.91
C ARG A 283 -2.86 -14.65 -16.04
N GLU A 284 -1.70 -15.16 -15.67
CA GLU A 284 -1.39 -16.59 -15.70
C GLU A 284 -2.33 -17.38 -14.80
N PHE A 285 -2.57 -16.89 -13.58
CA PHE A 285 -3.49 -17.49 -12.62
C PHE A 285 -4.92 -17.60 -13.18
N LEU A 286 -5.46 -16.51 -13.73
CA LEU A 286 -6.81 -16.46 -14.27
C LEU A 286 -6.93 -17.36 -15.52
N THR A 287 -5.97 -17.34 -16.45
CA THR A 287 -6.01 -18.13 -17.69
C THR A 287 -5.89 -19.63 -17.44
N LYS A 288 -4.98 -20.08 -16.58
CA LYS A 288 -4.81 -21.50 -16.26
C LYS A 288 -6.08 -22.10 -15.64
N ARG A 289 -6.83 -21.32 -14.92
CA ARG A 289 -8.04 -21.75 -14.24
C ARG A 289 -9.23 -21.86 -15.18
N ASP A 290 -9.35 -20.97 -16.14
CA ASP A 290 -10.37 -21.06 -17.18
C ASP A 290 -10.18 -22.34 -18.03
N SER A 291 -8.91 -22.71 -18.27
CA SER A 291 -8.55 -23.95 -18.95
C SER A 291 -8.85 -25.21 -18.12
N ALA A 292 -8.68 -25.15 -16.78
CA ALA A 292 -8.96 -26.26 -15.87
C ALA A 292 -10.45 -26.46 -15.59
N SER A 293 -11.27 -25.41 -15.70
CA SER A 293 -12.73 -25.51 -15.60
C SER A 293 -13.38 -26.15 -16.84
N ALA A 294 -12.63 -26.22 -17.95
CA ALA A 294 -13.10 -26.77 -19.23
C ALA A 294 -12.63 -28.22 -19.49
N ALA A 295 -11.85 -28.85 -18.58
CA ALA A 295 -11.30 -30.19 -18.77
C ALA A 295 -11.69 -31.14 -17.64
N PRO A 296 -12.01 -32.44 -17.92
CA PRO A 296 -12.18 -33.45 -16.87
C PRO A 296 -10.85 -33.74 -16.20
N ALA A 297 -10.90 -34.04 -14.88
CA ALA A 297 -9.77 -34.20 -13.98
C ALA A 297 -8.69 -35.16 -14.54
N PRO A 298 -7.43 -34.73 -14.62
CA PRO A 298 -6.34 -35.64 -14.95
C PRO A 298 -5.67 -36.20 -13.68
N SER A 299 -5.41 -37.46 -13.77
CA SER A 299 -4.62 -38.28 -12.86
C SER A 299 -3.23 -37.68 -12.55
N THR A 300 -2.83 -37.85 -11.30
CA THR A 300 -1.51 -37.53 -10.73
C THR A 300 -0.34 -38.03 -11.57
N THR A 301 0.49 -37.11 -12.03
CA THR A 301 1.85 -37.41 -12.48
C THR A 301 2.82 -36.49 -11.74
N THR A 302 3.62 -37.08 -10.90
CA THR A 302 4.72 -36.49 -10.13
C THR A 302 5.81 -36.06 -11.12
N SER A 303 5.98 -34.74 -11.32
CA SER A 303 7.14 -34.19 -12.02
C SER A 303 8.10 -33.57 -11.04
N GLY A 304 9.29 -34.16 -10.95
CA GLY A 304 10.36 -33.73 -10.08
C GLY A 304 10.84 -32.31 -10.37
N SER A 305 10.93 -31.53 -9.32
CA SER A 305 11.48 -30.18 -9.34
C SER A 305 13.01 -30.26 -9.36
N ALA A 306 13.64 -29.73 -10.40
CA ALA A 306 15.08 -29.50 -10.42
C ALA A 306 15.43 -28.35 -9.45
N PRO A 307 16.53 -28.42 -8.70
CA PRO A 307 16.95 -27.36 -7.79
C PRO A 307 17.42 -26.14 -8.57
N VAL A 308 16.75 -24.99 -8.35
CA VAL A 308 17.16 -23.69 -8.90
C VAL A 308 18.23 -23.11 -7.98
N GLY A 309 19.47 -23.07 -8.45
CA GLY A 309 20.58 -22.41 -7.77
C GLY A 309 20.36 -20.90 -7.58
N PRO A 310 21.04 -20.26 -6.62
CA PRO A 310 20.81 -18.85 -6.27
C PRO A 310 21.24 -17.94 -7.43
N VAL A 311 20.26 -17.25 -8.04
CA VAL A 311 20.52 -16.23 -9.05
C VAL A 311 21.00 -14.95 -8.33
N ARG A 312 22.31 -14.71 -8.37
CA ARG A 312 22.92 -13.44 -7.96
C ARG A 312 22.53 -12.35 -8.97
N SER A 313 21.44 -11.63 -8.71
CA SER A 313 21.12 -10.43 -9.47
C SER A 313 22.06 -9.30 -9.06
N GLY A 314 22.97 -8.89 -9.96
CA GLY A 314 23.89 -7.78 -9.72
C GLY A 314 23.15 -6.45 -9.48
N VAL A 315 23.80 -5.52 -8.77
CA VAL A 315 23.29 -4.16 -8.49
C VAL A 315 22.82 -3.46 -9.77
N TRP A 316 23.49 -3.73 -10.90
CA TRP A 316 23.17 -3.15 -12.20
C TRP A 316 21.78 -3.56 -12.75
N SER A 317 21.33 -4.78 -12.54
CA SER A 317 19.99 -5.21 -13.00
C SER A 317 18.84 -4.56 -12.21
N ARG A 318 19.12 -4.06 -11.02
CA ARG A 318 18.17 -3.27 -10.21
C ARG A 318 18.13 -1.80 -10.63
N LEU A 319 19.29 -1.27 -11.09
CA LEU A 319 19.41 0.11 -11.57
C LEU A 319 18.90 0.28 -13.00
N THR A 320 18.66 -0.81 -13.76
CA THR A 320 18.18 -0.76 -15.15
C THR A 320 16.76 -1.32 -15.31
N GLY A 321 15.99 -1.39 -14.22
CA GLY A 321 14.59 -1.83 -14.28
C GLY A 321 13.74 -0.93 -15.18
N PRO A 322 12.71 -1.48 -15.86
CA PRO A 322 11.88 -0.74 -16.81
C PRO A 322 11.15 0.47 -16.21
N ASP A 323 10.92 0.45 -14.90
CA ASP A 323 10.25 1.54 -14.18
C ASP A 323 11.17 2.67 -13.72
N LEU A 324 12.50 2.46 -13.75
CA LEU A 324 13.44 3.46 -13.20
C LEU A 324 13.29 4.82 -13.88
N GLY A 325 13.22 4.83 -15.22
CA GLY A 325 13.07 6.08 -15.98
C GLY A 325 11.81 6.84 -15.61
N ARG A 326 10.69 6.14 -15.51
CA ARG A 326 9.39 6.73 -15.14
C ARG A 326 9.39 7.24 -13.70
N LEU A 327 9.88 6.44 -12.75
CA LEU A 327 9.94 6.83 -11.33
C LEU A 327 10.92 7.98 -11.10
N THR A 328 12.08 7.97 -11.77
CA THR A 328 13.05 9.07 -11.70
C THR A 328 12.47 10.36 -12.27
N LEU A 329 11.82 10.31 -13.43
CA LEU A 329 11.18 11.47 -14.04
C LEU A 329 10.06 12.02 -13.14
N GLN A 330 9.24 11.14 -12.56
CA GLN A 330 8.17 11.52 -11.63
C GLN A 330 8.75 12.18 -10.36
N HIS A 331 9.83 11.62 -9.82
CA HIS A 331 10.51 12.20 -8.65
C HIS A 331 11.12 13.55 -8.97
N LEU A 332 11.83 13.68 -10.10
CA LEU A 332 12.39 14.96 -10.56
C LEU A 332 11.30 16.01 -10.79
N ALA A 333 10.19 15.62 -11.40
CA ALA A 333 9.06 16.54 -11.61
C ALA A 333 8.47 17.05 -10.29
N LEU A 334 8.33 16.18 -9.27
CA LEU A 334 7.89 16.58 -7.93
C LEU A 334 8.88 17.52 -7.25
N VAL A 335 10.17 17.20 -7.29
CA VAL A 335 11.22 18.04 -6.65
C VAL A 335 11.34 19.39 -7.36
N LEU A 336 11.45 19.40 -8.69
CA LEU A 336 11.54 20.64 -9.46
C LEU A 336 10.28 21.50 -9.33
N GLY A 337 9.12 20.87 -9.35
CA GLY A 337 7.84 21.53 -9.12
C GLY A 337 7.73 22.15 -7.73
N ALA A 338 8.19 21.44 -6.69
CA ALA A 338 8.20 21.95 -5.32
C ALA A 338 9.17 23.15 -5.16
N VAL A 339 10.36 23.06 -5.73
CA VAL A 339 11.34 24.16 -5.71
C VAL A 339 10.83 25.36 -6.49
N ALA A 340 10.29 25.16 -7.70
CA ALA A 340 9.71 26.24 -8.51
C ALA A 340 8.56 26.94 -7.76
N LEU A 341 7.68 26.17 -7.11
CA LEU A 341 6.56 26.73 -6.34
C LEU A 341 7.05 27.45 -5.08
N ALA A 342 8.04 26.90 -4.37
CA ALA A 342 8.64 27.55 -3.21
C ALA A 342 9.33 28.87 -3.59
N THR A 343 10.02 28.93 -4.73
CA THR A 343 10.66 30.13 -5.26
C THR A 343 9.60 31.15 -5.70
N LEU A 344 8.58 30.72 -6.43
CA LEU A 344 7.49 31.58 -6.93
C LEU A 344 6.71 32.24 -5.79
N VAL A 345 6.54 31.54 -4.67
CA VAL A 345 5.85 32.07 -3.48
C VAL A 345 6.84 32.76 -2.54
N GLY A 346 7.98 32.14 -2.27
CA GLY A 346 8.95 32.60 -1.25
C GLY A 346 9.63 33.91 -1.62
N VAL A 347 10.06 34.07 -2.88
CA VAL A 347 10.75 35.30 -3.31
C VAL A 347 9.85 36.53 -3.27
N PRO A 348 8.63 36.53 -3.85
CA PRO A 348 7.72 37.66 -3.71
C PRO A 348 7.35 37.97 -2.27
N LEU A 349 7.11 36.93 -1.46
CA LEU A 349 6.77 37.08 -0.04
C LEU A 349 7.93 37.69 0.76
N ALA A 350 9.17 37.28 0.51
CA ALA A 350 10.36 37.85 1.12
C ALA A 350 10.55 39.31 0.74
N VAL A 351 10.26 39.68 -0.51
CA VAL A 351 10.30 41.06 -1.00
C VAL A 351 9.21 41.91 -0.36
N ALA A 352 7.98 41.41 -0.34
CA ALA A 352 6.82 42.11 0.23
C ALA A 352 6.97 42.36 1.74
N LEU A 353 7.56 41.40 2.47
CA LEU A 353 7.78 41.54 3.92
C LEU A 353 9.08 42.31 4.28
N HIS A 354 9.84 42.75 3.31
CA HIS A 354 11.09 43.49 3.55
C HIS A 354 10.89 44.71 4.43
N PRO A 355 9.87 45.58 4.22
CA PRO A 355 9.68 46.78 5.04
C PRO A 355 9.21 46.48 6.46
N TRP A 356 8.77 45.23 6.76
CA TRP A 356 8.22 44.87 8.07
C TRP A 356 9.06 43.77 8.74
N PRO A 357 10.15 44.10 9.46
CA PRO A 357 11.08 43.08 10.00
C PRO A 357 10.40 42.10 10.98
N ARG A 358 9.45 42.57 11.80
CA ARG A 358 8.70 41.70 12.75
C ARG A 358 7.90 40.59 12.06
N TRP A 359 7.19 40.91 10.98
CA TRP A 359 6.42 39.93 10.23
C TRP A 359 7.30 38.94 9.47
N ARG A 360 8.44 39.41 8.97
CA ARG A 360 9.44 38.55 8.32
C ARG A 360 10.06 37.55 9.31
N GLU A 361 10.40 37.99 10.52
CA GLU A 361 10.92 37.11 11.57
C GLU A 361 9.89 36.11 12.06
N ALA A 362 8.63 36.52 12.22
CA ALA A 362 7.53 35.62 12.54
C ALA A 362 7.33 34.55 11.45
N LEU A 363 7.35 34.93 10.17
CA LEU A 363 7.25 33.96 9.07
C LEU A 363 8.41 32.95 9.08
N LEU A 364 9.65 33.43 9.28
CA LEU A 364 10.82 32.55 9.36
C LEU A 364 10.73 31.59 10.55
N ALA A 365 10.20 32.05 11.69
CA ALA A 365 9.98 31.21 12.87
C ALA A 365 8.92 30.14 12.60
N VAL A 366 7.79 30.48 11.95
CA VAL A 366 6.76 29.52 11.55
C VAL A 366 7.33 28.48 10.58
N CYS A 367 8.07 28.90 9.55
CA CYS A 367 8.69 27.96 8.61
C CYS A 367 9.72 27.05 9.31
N ALA A 368 10.49 27.59 10.26
CA ALA A 368 11.44 26.80 11.04
C ALA A 368 10.73 25.77 11.92
N LEU A 369 9.60 26.14 12.55
CA LEU A 369 8.78 25.23 13.33
C LEU A 369 8.21 24.11 12.46
N LEU A 370 7.69 24.42 11.27
CA LEU A 370 7.20 23.43 10.32
C LEU A 370 8.27 22.41 9.91
N GLN A 371 9.55 22.82 9.82
CA GLN A 371 10.66 21.92 9.50
C GLN A 371 11.05 20.98 10.66
N THR A 372 10.62 21.25 11.90
CA THR A 372 10.83 20.31 13.03
C THR A 372 9.89 19.12 12.98
N VAL A 373 8.79 19.22 12.23
CA VAL A 373 7.84 18.11 12.06
C VAL A 373 8.47 17.07 11.13
N PRO A 374 8.55 15.78 11.51
CA PRO A 374 9.05 14.73 10.62
C PRO A 374 8.28 14.72 9.28
N SER A 375 9.00 14.54 8.16
CA SER A 375 8.40 14.63 6.81
C SER A 375 7.20 13.69 6.60
N LEU A 376 7.25 12.48 7.17
CA LEU A 376 6.14 11.54 7.11
C LEU A 376 4.92 12.01 7.91
N ALA A 377 5.14 12.63 9.07
CA ALA A 377 4.06 13.20 9.89
C ALA A 377 3.40 14.40 9.18
N MET A 378 4.20 15.27 8.55
CA MET A 378 3.70 16.37 7.72
C MET A 378 2.86 15.86 6.55
N LEU A 379 3.33 14.80 5.86
CA LEU A 379 2.59 14.20 4.76
C LEU A 379 1.26 13.61 5.24
N ALA A 380 1.26 12.89 6.38
CA ALA A 380 0.04 12.33 6.97
C ALA A 380 -0.97 13.43 7.35
N LEU A 381 -0.50 14.52 7.96
CA LEU A 381 -1.33 15.69 8.29
C LEU A 381 -1.95 16.32 7.03
N LEU A 382 -1.17 16.49 5.97
CA LEU A 382 -1.65 17.06 4.71
C LEU A 382 -2.63 16.13 4.00
N ILE A 383 -2.41 14.81 4.01
CA ILE A 383 -3.37 13.83 3.50
C ILE A 383 -4.70 13.96 4.25
N TRP A 384 -4.65 14.05 5.59
CA TRP A 384 -5.85 14.25 6.41
C TRP A 384 -6.54 15.59 6.11
N ALA A 385 -5.80 16.70 6.09
CA ALA A 385 -6.35 18.03 5.88
C ALA A 385 -6.94 18.24 4.48
N MET A 386 -6.31 17.66 3.46
CA MET A 386 -6.73 17.77 2.05
C MET A 386 -7.71 16.67 1.65
N ASN A 387 -7.94 15.67 2.50
CA ASN A 387 -8.73 14.46 2.24
C ASN A 387 -8.37 13.79 0.89
N ARG A 388 -7.09 13.78 0.53
CA ARG A 388 -6.57 13.25 -0.75
C ARG A 388 -5.22 12.56 -0.53
N ILE A 389 -5.05 11.40 -1.19
CA ILE A 389 -3.76 10.71 -1.31
C ILE A 389 -3.24 10.91 -2.74
N GLY A 390 -1.94 11.16 -2.89
CA GLY A 390 -1.35 11.32 -4.21
C GLY A 390 -0.23 12.37 -4.27
N PRO A 391 0.18 12.81 -5.47
CA PRO A 391 1.30 13.73 -5.63
C PRO A 391 1.04 15.13 -5.08
N VAL A 392 -0.22 15.55 -4.93
CA VAL A 392 -0.57 16.91 -4.48
C VAL A 392 -0.19 17.16 -3.02
N PRO A 393 -0.57 16.32 -2.02
CA PRO A 393 -0.07 16.47 -0.65
C PRO A 393 1.47 16.39 -0.54
N ALA A 394 2.09 15.51 -1.34
CA ALA A 394 3.54 15.41 -1.39
C ALA A 394 4.20 16.68 -1.93
N LEU A 395 3.66 17.27 -3.00
CA LEU A 395 4.12 18.52 -3.57
C LEU A 395 4.01 19.67 -2.55
N VAL A 396 2.88 19.76 -1.84
CA VAL A 396 2.67 20.78 -0.81
C VAL A 396 3.65 20.59 0.35
N ALA A 397 3.86 19.35 0.83
CA ALA A 397 4.83 19.05 1.87
C ALA A 397 6.24 19.49 1.46
N LEU A 398 6.70 19.07 0.28
CA LEU A 398 8.01 19.42 -0.27
C LEU A 398 8.17 20.94 -0.45
N THR A 399 7.12 21.62 -0.91
CA THR A 399 7.12 23.09 -1.06
C THR A 399 7.29 23.79 0.29
N LEU A 400 6.57 23.34 1.33
CA LEU A 400 6.71 23.90 2.69
C LEU A 400 8.12 23.70 3.24
N TYR A 401 8.73 22.54 3.01
CA TYR A 401 10.14 22.31 3.41
C TYR A 401 11.14 23.16 2.62
N ALA A 402 10.89 23.38 1.33
CA ALA A 402 11.76 24.20 0.47
C ALA A 402 11.63 25.70 0.73
N LEU A 403 10.53 26.16 1.33
CA LEU A 403 10.26 27.59 1.51
C LEU A 403 11.26 28.29 2.45
N LEU A 404 11.67 27.65 3.55
CA LEU A 404 12.58 28.26 4.53
C LEU A 404 13.99 28.54 3.97
N PRO A 405 14.65 27.59 3.26
CA PRO A 405 15.91 27.88 2.58
C PRO A 405 15.81 29.05 1.61
N GLU A 406 14.74 29.11 0.80
CA GLU A 406 14.53 30.19 -0.16
C GLU A 406 14.34 31.56 0.51
N LEU A 407 13.53 31.63 1.57
CA LEU A 407 13.35 32.86 2.35
C LEU A 407 14.65 33.33 3.00
N LYS A 408 15.49 32.41 3.50
CA LYS A 408 16.82 32.74 4.07
C LYS A 408 17.79 33.25 3.00
N LYS A 409 17.79 32.62 1.82
CA LYS A 409 18.66 32.99 0.69
C LYS A 409 18.31 34.39 0.16
N ALA A 410 17.02 34.67 -0.06
CA ALA A 410 16.55 35.98 -0.47
C ALA A 410 16.88 37.10 0.55
N LYS A 411 16.96 36.77 1.84
CA LYS A 411 17.46 37.69 2.89
C LYS A 411 18.95 37.98 2.74
N ALA A 412 19.78 36.96 2.48
CA ALA A 412 21.22 37.09 2.39
C ALA A 412 21.68 37.90 1.17
N GLU A 413 21.06 37.68 0.00
CA GLU A 413 21.39 38.35 -1.25
C GLU A 413 21.10 39.87 -1.20
N LYS A 414 20.00 40.29 -0.58
CA LYS A 414 19.68 41.72 -0.41
C LYS A 414 20.52 42.41 0.64
N GLY A 415 20.96 41.66 1.68
CA GLY A 415 21.91 42.20 2.67
C GLY A 415 23.31 42.46 2.07
N ALA A 416 23.69 41.67 1.07
CA ALA A 416 24.97 41.86 0.36
C ALA A 416 24.89 43.00 -0.68
N SER A 417 23.76 43.24 -1.31
CA SER A 417 23.55 44.33 -2.28
C SER A 417 23.52 45.70 -1.59
N GLY A 418 22.95 45.78 -0.38
CA GLY A 418 22.92 47.03 0.38
C GLY A 418 24.30 47.52 0.94
N LYS A 419 25.28 46.60 1.00
CA LYS A 419 26.67 46.95 1.43
C LYS A 419 27.60 47.39 0.28
N ARG A 420 27.16 47.26 -0.99
CA ARG A 420 27.96 47.68 -2.16
C ARG A 420 27.57 49.04 -2.72
N GLY A 421 26.57 49.73 -2.15
CA GLY A 421 26.06 51.01 -2.59
C GLY A 421 26.15 52.14 -1.56
N GLY A 422 27.02 51.99 -0.53
CA GLY A 422 27.31 52.99 0.47
C GLY A 422 28.80 53.35 0.51
#